data_c14d6e3630ff4248a3eb780b36d6e344
#
_entry.id   c14d6e3630ff4248a3eb780b36d6e344
#
_cell.length_a   1.000
_cell.length_b   1.000
_cell.length_c   1.000
_cell.angle_alpha   90.00
_cell.angle_beta   90.00
_cell.angle_gamma   90.00
#
_symmetry.space_group_name_H-M   'P 1'
#
loop_
_entity.id
_entity.type
_entity.pdbx_description
1 polymer ?
#
loop_
_entity_poly.entity_id
_entity_poly.type
_entity_poly.pdbx_seq_one_letter_code
_entity_poly.pdbx_strand_id
1 'polypeptide(L)'
;QARRKADGAQRTLALQSLPTGDGRSDVKIYWKDITEAASYASPKAFAEDWNQQPYHVSHTGSAYSTMTLQKDGRIGFFYEEEPGWYSMVYVPISLEAITNGLYGVK
;
A
#
# COMPACT_ATOMS: atom_id res chain seq x y z
N GLN A 1 -10.31 -2.71 6.13
CA GLN A 1 -11.36 -1.72 6.43
C GLN A 1 -10.74 -0.40 6.88
N ALA A 2 -11.23 0.69 6.36
CA ALA A 2 -10.72 2.01 6.67
C ALA A 2 -11.88 3.00 6.80
N ARG A 3 -11.58 4.19 7.31
CA ARG A 3 -12.56 5.27 7.40
C ARG A 3 -12.12 6.41 6.49
N ARG A 4 -13.00 6.81 5.59
CA ARG A 4 -12.74 7.96 4.72
C ARG A 4 -12.90 9.24 5.54
N LYS A 5 -11.86 10.07 5.58
CA LYS A 5 -11.85 11.21 6.48
C LYS A 5 -12.83 12.30 6.08
N ALA A 6 -13.12 12.44 4.80
CA ALA A 6 -14.01 13.49 4.32
C ALA A 6 -15.42 13.39 4.90
N ASP A 7 -15.96 12.18 5.09
CA ASP A 7 -17.33 11.99 5.56
C ASP A 7 -17.47 10.93 6.65
N GLY A 8 -16.36 10.33 7.09
CA GLY A 8 -16.38 9.28 8.10
C GLY A 8 -16.93 7.95 7.64
N ALA A 9 -17.16 7.77 6.35
CA ALA A 9 -17.73 6.53 5.82
C ALA A 9 -16.73 5.38 5.94
N GLN A 10 -17.26 4.20 6.26
CA GLN A 10 -16.45 2.98 6.29
C GLN A 10 -16.20 2.51 4.87
N ARG A 11 -14.94 2.29 4.51
CA ARG A 11 -14.54 1.90 3.15
C ARG A 11 -13.61 0.71 3.20
N THR A 12 -13.56 -0.03 2.11
CA THR A 12 -12.65 -1.17 1.93
C THR A 12 -11.57 -0.75 0.94
N LEU A 13 -10.31 -0.86 1.36
CA LEU A 13 -9.18 -0.50 0.50
C LEU A 13 -8.40 -1.75 0.13
N ALA A 14 -7.95 -1.80 -1.12
CA ALA A 14 -6.95 -2.76 -1.56
C ALA A 14 -5.60 -2.06 -1.60
N LEU A 15 -4.57 -2.74 -1.11
CA LEU A 15 -3.21 -2.23 -1.11
C LEU A 15 -2.32 -3.18 -1.91
N GLN A 16 -1.40 -2.63 -2.67
CA GLN A 16 -0.44 -3.42 -3.44
C GLN A 16 0.93 -2.78 -3.35
N SER A 17 1.93 -3.58 -2.99
CA SER A 17 3.32 -3.12 -3.01
C SER A 17 4.05 -3.75 -4.18
N LEU A 18 4.89 -2.97 -4.84
CA LEU A 18 5.74 -3.48 -5.91
C LEU A 18 6.96 -2.58 -6.13
N PRO A 19 8.07 -3.17 -6.62
CA PRO A 19 9.20 -2.36 -7.04
C PRO A 19 8.86 -1.69 -8.38
N THR A 20 9.17 -0.41 -8.50
CA THR A 20 8.82 0.37 -9.68
C THR A 20 10.03 0.86 -10.45
N GLY A 21 11.22 0.77 -9.87
CA GLY A 21 12.46 1.18 -10.53
C GLY A 21 13.15 0.03 -11.24
N ASP A 22 14.29 0.31 -11.84
CA ASP A 22 15.10 -0.69 -12.49
C ASP A 22 15.65 -1.69 -11.50
N GLY A 23 15.65 -2.99 -11.87
CA GLY A 23 16.27 -4.03 -11.06
C GLY A 23 15.66 -4.19 -9.67
N ARG A 24 14.35 -4.08 -9.54
CA ARG A 24 13.65 -4.23 -8.26
C ARG A 24 14.06 -3.18 -7.23
N SER A 25 14.01 -1.92 -7.64
CA SER A 25 14.24 -0.80 -6.75
C SER A 25 12.97 0.03 -6.62
N ASP A 26 12.99 1.03 -5.74
CA ASP A 26 11.91 1.98 -5.58
C ASP A 26 10.58 1.31 -5.26
N VAL A 27 10.54 0.61 -4.13
CA VAL A 27 9.31 -0.06 -3.66
C VAL A 27 8.27 0.98 -3.27
N LYS A 28 7.08 0.83 -3.81
CA LYS A 28 5.96 1.73 -3.56
C LYS A 28 4.71 0.94 -3.19
N ILE A 29 3.83 1.58 -2.42
CA ILE A 29 2.53 1.02 -2.07
C ILE A 29 1.45 1.81 -2.81
N TYR A 30 0.67 1.10 -3.61
CA TYR A 30 -0.51 1.65 -4.29
C TYR A 30 -1.75 1.27 -3.52
N TRP A 31 -2.80 2.07 -3.63
CA TRP A 31 -4.06 1.77 -2.98
C TRP A 31 -5.23 2.06 -3.91
N LYS A 32 -6.35 1.39 -3.65
CA LYS A 32 -7.59 1.56 -4.38
C LYS A 32 -8.76 1.32 -3.44
N ASP A 33 -9.77 2.19 -3.50
CA ASP A 33 -11.03 1.98 -2.76
C ASP A 33 -11.88 0.99 -3.53
N ILE A 34 -12.14 -0.16 -2.95
CA ILE A 34 -12.92 -1.23 -3.58
C ILE A 34 -14.24 -1.49 -2.86
N THR A 35 -14.79 -0.48 -2.19
CA THR A 35 -16.05 -0.63 -1.47
C THR A 35 -17.21 -0.92 -2.42
N GLU A 36 -17.23 -0.29 -3.59
CA GLU A 36 -18.28 -0.49 -4.57
C GLU A 36 -18.01 -1.70 -5.45
N ALA A 37 -19.03 -2.52 -5.69
CA ALA A 37 -18.87 -3.75 -6.46
C ALA A 37 -18.33 -3.50 -7.88
N ALA A 38 -18.65 -2.36 -8.47
CA ALA A 38 -18.16 -2.03 -9.81
C ALA A 38 -16.65 -1.96 -9.88
N SER A 39 -15.96 -1.66 -8.77
CA SER A 39 -14.51 -1.52 -8.74
C SER A 39 -13.76 -2.86 -8.89
N TYR A 40 -14.46 -3.99 -8.71
CA TYR A 40 -13.86 -5.30 -8.88
C TYR A 40 -14.76 -6.27 -9.64
N ALA A 41 -15.69 -5.74 -10.46
CA ALA A 41 -16.64 -6.55 -11.20
C ALA A 41 -15.98 -7.42 -12.29
N SER A 42 -14.78 -7.04 -12.72
CA SER A 42 -14.00 -7.80 -13.70
C SER A 42 -12.52 -7.59 -13.43
N PRO A 43 -11.62 -8.43 -13.98
CA PRO A 43 -10.19 -8.19 -13.85
C PRO A 43 -9.78 -6.82 -14.35
N LYS A 44 -10.38 -6.35 -15.45
CA LYS A 44 -10.09 -5.03 -15.99
C LYS A 44 -10.53 -3.94 -15.02
N ALA A 45 -11.73 -4.03 -14.46
CA ALA A 45 -12.21 -3.03 -13.50
C ALA A 45 -11.33 -2.98 -12.26
N PHE A 46 -10.88 -4.13 -11.77
CA PHE A 46 -10.00 -4.17 -10.60
C PHE A 46 -8.63 -3.55 -10.90
N ALA A 47 -8.14 -3.69 -12.13
CA ALA A 47 -6.84 -3.17 -12.51
C ALA A 47 -6.83 -1.66 -12.74
N GLU A 48 -7.99 -1.03 -12.89
CA GLU A 48 -8.11 0.39 -13.17
C GLU A 48 -8.26 1.22 -11.89
N ASP A 49 -8.03 2.51 -12.01
CA ASP A 49 -8.31 3.50 -10.98
C ASP A 49 -7.50 3.34 -9.67
N TRP A 50 -6.33 2.74 -9.76
CA TRP A 50 -5.39 2.78 -8.64
C TRP A 50 -4.83 4.20 -8.53
N ASN A 51 -4.50 4.61 -7.30
CA ASN A 51 -4.05 5.98 -7.08
C ASN A 51 -2.80 6.30 -7.91
N GLN A 52 -2.67 7.58 -8.30
CA GLN A 52 -1.56 8.04 -9.14
C GLN A 52 -0.34 8.46 -8.34
N GLN A 53 -0.46 8.61 -7.04
CA GLN A 53 0.64 9.02 -6.17
C GLN A 53 0.88 7.96 -5.09
N PRO A 54 1.60 6.89 -5.43
CA PRO A 54 1.86 5.82 -4.47
C PRO A 54 2.80 6.27 -3.36
N TYR A 55 2.69 5.61 -2.22
CA TYR A 55 3.59 5.85 -1.10
C TYR A 55 4.94 5.19 -1.37
N HIS A 56 6.01 5.97 -1.35
CA HIS A 56 7.36 5.49 -1.64
C HIS A 56 8.00 4.97 -0.36
N VAL A 57 8.22 3.66 -0.28
CA VAL A 57 8.78 3.03 0.92
C VAL A 57 10.29 3.08 0.91
N SER A 58 10.92 2.74 -0.21
CA SER A 58 12.37 2.64 -0.30
C SER A 58 12.86 3.03 -1.68
N HIS A 59 14.01 3.72 -1.72
CA HIS A 59 14.68 4.10 -2.96
C HIS A 59 15.79 3.12 -3.33
N THR A 60 16.10 2.16 -2.46
CA THR A 60 17.17 1.19 -2.70
C THR A 60 16.64 -0.06 -3.41
N GLY A 61 17.54 -0.94 -3.80
CA GLY A 61 17.15 -2.23 -4.34
C GLY A 61 16.41 -3.06 -3.31
N SER A 62 15.42 -3.83 -3.75
CA SER A 62 14.64 -4.70 -2.88
C SER A 62 14.13 -5.90 -3.66
N ALA A 63 13.98 -7.04 -2.99
CA ALA A 63 13.55 -8.27 -3.64
C ALA A 63 12.08 -8.58 -3.38
N TYR A 64 11.74 -8.90 -2.17
CA TYR A 64 10.38 -9.32 -1.80
C TYR A 64 9.77 -8.38 -0.80
N SER A 65 8.43 -8.26 -0.85
CA SER A 65 7.70 -7.48 0.13
C SER A 65 6.39 -8.16 0.49
N THR A 66 5.93 -7.93 1.70
CA THR A 66 4.63 -8.38 2.15
C THR A 66 4.06 -7.39 3.16
N MET A 67 2.76 -7.39 3.30
CA MET A 67 2.07 -6.48 4.23
C MET A 67 1.19 -7.27 5.17
N THR A 68 1.03 -6.75 6.40
CA THR A 68 0.10 -7.30 7.37
C THR A 68 -0.60 -6.16 8.10
N LEU A 69 -1.83 -6.39 8.51
CA LEU A 69 -2.58 -5.42 9.30
C LEU A 69 -2.25 -5.62 10.77
N GLN A 70 -1.78 -4.56 11.42
CA GLN A 70 -1.47 -4.61 12.85
C GLN A 70 -2.71 -4.35 13.70
N LYS A 71 -2.66 -4.72 14.97
CA LYS A 71 -3.78 -4.53 15.89
C LYS A 71 -4.13 -3.06 16.07
N ASP A 72 -3.16 -2.17 15.96
CA ASP A 72 -3.37 -0.73 16.09
C ASP A 72 -3.84 -0.08 14.79
N GLY A 73 -4.06 -0.86 13.74
CA GLY A 73 -4.56 -0.37 12.46
C GLY A 73 -3.50 0.08 11.49
N ARG A 74 -2.23 0.09 11.89
CA ARG A 74 -1.15 0.40 10.95
C ARG A 74 -0.86 -0.80 10.06
N ILE A 75 -0.24 -0.54 8.91
CA ILE A 75 0.20 -1.59 8.00
C ILE A 75 1.64 -1.92 8.32
N GLY A 76 1.89 -3.16 8.73
CA GLY A 76 3.26 -3.65 8.92
C GLY A 76 3.80 -4.08 7.57
N PHE A 77 4.86 -3.43 7.12
CA PHE A 77 5.46 -3.67 5.83
C PHE A 77 6.81 -4.33 6.02
N PHE A 78 6.95 -5.55 5.46
CA PHE A 78 8.21 -6.30 5.48
C PHE A 78 8.78 -6.32 4.07
N TYR A 79 10.07 -6.05 3.94
CA TYR A 79 10.72 -6.16 2.63
C TYR A 79 12.20 -6.48 2.81
N GLU A 80 12.78 -7.05 1.75
CA GLU A 80 14.20 -7.31 1.69
C GLU A 80 14.87 -6.13 0.99
N GLU A 81 15.92 -5.59 1.60
CA GLU A 81 16.57 -4.39 1.13
C GLU A 81 18.04 -4.62 0.85
N GLU A 82 18.53 -4.03 -0.24
CA GLU A 82 19.92 -3.83 -0.59
C GLU A 82 20.32 -2.41 -0.17
N PRO A 83 21.62 -2.02 -0.10
CA PRO A 83 22.76 -2.64 -0.78
C PRO A 83 23.57 -3.60 0.06
N GLY A 84 24.40 -4.35 -0.63
CA GLY A 84 25.35 -5.29 -0.03
C GLY A 84 24.72 -6.65 0.23
N TRP A 85 24.05 -6.79 1.35
CA TRP A 85 23.33 -7.99 1.72
C TRP A 85 21.85 -7.68 1.80
N TYR A 86 21.01 -8.62 1.40
CA TYR A 86 19.58 -8.49 1.61
C TYR A 86 19.26 -8.63 3.09
N SER A 87 18.67 -7.62 3.66
CA SER A 87 18.25 -7.61 5.05
C SER A 87 16.74 -7.47 5.12
N MET A 88 16.09 -8.19 6.03
CA MET A 88 14.66 -8.00 6.26
C MET A 88 14.46 -6.71 7.05
N VAL A 89 13.61 -5.86 6.51
CA VAL A 89 13.25 -4.58 7.13
C VAL A 89 11.76 -4.59 7.43
N TYR A 90 11.42 -4.17 8.64
CA TYR A 90 10.03 -4.04 9.06
C TYR A 90 9.71 -2.57 9.33
N VAL A 91 8.67 -2.06 8.67
CA VAL A 91 8.25 -0.67 8.81
C VAL A 91 6.75 -0.62 9.09
N PRO A 92 6.32 -0.08 10.25
CA PRO A 92 4.90 0.18 10.47
C PRO A 92 4.51 1.50 9.80
N ILE A 93 3.45 1.46 8.97
CA ILE A 93 3.03 2.61 8.18
C ILE A 93 1.54 2.87 8.42
N SER A 94 1.17 4.12 8.67
CA SER A 94 -0.23 4.46 8.88
C SER A 94 -0.98 4.55 7.54
N LEU A 95 -2.29 4.29 7.57
CA LEU A 95 -3.13 4.49 6.39
C LEU A 95 -3.13 5.95 5.95
N GLU A 96 -3.06 6.88 6.89
CA GLU A 96 -2.97 8.30 6.55
C GLU A 96 -1.74 8.59 5.71
N ALA A 97 -0.60 7.98 6.05
CA ALA A 97 0.62 8.16 5.26
C ALA A 97 0.47 7.56 3.85
N ILE A 98 -0.06 6.35 3.76
CA ILE A 98 -0.20 5.66 2.47
C ILE A 98 -1.17 6.40 1.56
N THR A 99 -2.26 6.92 2.09
CA THR A 99 -3.34 7.53 1.31
C THR A 99 -3.27 9.05 1.28
N ASN A 100 -2.17 9.63 1.71
CA ASN A 100 -1.96 11.08 1.72
C ASN A 100 -3.07 11.80 2.50
N GLY A 101 -3.47 11.24 3.64
CA GLY A 101 -4.45 11.84 4.53
C GLY A 101 -5.91 11.58 4.20
N LEU A 102 -6.20 10.82 3.14
CA LEU A 102 -7.58 10.60 2.70
C LEU A 102 -8.32 9.54 3.53
N TYR A 103 -7.62 8.58 4.08
CA TYR A 103 -8.22 7.49 4.86
C TYR A 103 -7.45 7.27 6.15
N GLY A 104 -8.13 6.75 7.14
CA GLY A 104 -7.52 6.43 8.41
C GLY A 104 -8.09 5.15 9.01
N VAL A 105 -7.68 4.85 10.23
CA VAL A 105 -8.14 3.68 10.96
C VAL A 105 -9.58 3.92 11.39
N LYS A 106 -10.32 2.85 11.33
CA LYS A 106 -11.71 2.82 11.68
C LYS A 106 -11.94 3.04 13.19
#